data_4b8b04630fba92c7aa29bdb0e26a5d1e
#
_entry.id   4b8b04630fba92c7aa29bdb0e26a5d1e
#
_cell.length_a   1.000
_cell.length_b   1.000
_cell.length_c   1.000
_cell.angle_alpha   90.00
_cell.angle_beta   90.00
_cell.angle_gamma   90.00
#
_symmetry.space_group_name_H-M   'P 1'
#
loop_
_entity.id
_entity.type
_entity.pdbx_description
1 polymer ?
#
loop_
_entity_poly.entity_id
_entity_poly.type
_entity_poly.pdbx_seq_one_letter_code
_entity_poly.pdbx_strand_id
1 'polypeptide(L)'
;MRSDSRLSRMLHVLLHMDRYQKPVTSEMIAGMLSTNPVVVRRTMAGLRDQGYVRSEKGHHGGWTLVKPLSEIALLDVYQAIGEPELFAIGPASDHPECLVEQAVNNAVGDTLREAEALILARLKAVTLGDLAGEFERRYAKLGASGPMPEICSD
;
A
#
# COMPACT_ATOMS: atom_id res chain seq x y z
N MET A 1 17.85 0.43 10.59
CA MET A 1 16.42 0.09 10.66
C MET A 1 15.87 0.04 9.25
N ARG A 2 15.32 -1.07 8.83
CA ARG A 2 14.69 -1.18 7.50
C ARG A 2 13.30 -0.57 7.55
N SER A 3 13.04 0.40 6.69
CA SER A 3 11.69 0.92 6.46
C SER A 3 10.84 -0.14 5.73
N ASP A 4 9.61 -0.35 6.18
CA ASP A 4 8.66 -1.19 5.45
C ASP A 4 8.09 -0.42 4.26
N SER A 5 8.44 -0.83 3.06
CA SER A 5 8.01 -0.18 1.82
C SER A 5 6.83 -0.88 1.12
N ARG A 6 6.22 -1.89 1.76
CA ARG A 6 5.13 -2.68 1.13
C ARG A 6 3.95 -1.83 0.71
N LEU A 7 3.52 -0.90 1.56
CA LEU A 7 2.41 0.00 1.23
C LEU A 7 2.72 0.83 -0.02
N SER A 8 3.85 1.56 -0.01
CA SER A 8 4.26 2.41 -1.13
C SER A 8 4.37 1.62 -2.44
N ARG A 9 5.00 0.44 -2.40
CA ARG A 9 5.14 -0.44 -3.56
C ARG A 9 3.80 -0.92 -4.08
N MET A 10 2.88 -1.33 -3.19
CA MET A 10 1.56 -1.81 -3.61
C MET A 10 0.70 -0.71 -4.22
N LEU A 11 0.73 0.51 -3.65
CA LEU A 11 0.07 1.67 -4.24
C LEU A 11 0.60 1.96 -5.65
N HIS A 12 1.91 1.87 -5.85
CA HIS A 12 2.55 2.03 -7.15
C HIS A 12 2.04 0.99 -8.17
N VAL A 13 1.98 -0.29 -7.79
CA VAL A 13 1.45 -1.37 -8.66
C VAL A 13 0.00 -1.12 -9.04
N LEU A 14 -0.86 -0.75 -8.10
CA LEU A 14 -2.29 -0.53 -8.37
C LEU A 14 -2.51 0.64 -9.36
N LEU A 15 -1.71 1.70 -9.27
CA LEU A 15 -1.72 2.79 -10.24
C LEU A 15 -1.29 2.34 -11.64
N HIS A 16 -0.29 1.48 -11.75
CA HIS A 16 0.11 0.89 -13.04
C HIS A 16 -0.95 -0.06 -13.59
N MET A 17 -1.59 -0.87 -12.76
CA MET A 17 -2.66 -1.78 -13.19
C MET A 17 -3.84 -1.05 -13.81
N ASP A 18 -4.23 0.10 -13.26
CA ASP A 18 -5.30 0.93 -13.81
C ASP A 18 -4.97 1.40 -15.24
N ARG A 19 -3.73 1.77 -15.47
CA ARG A 19 -3.28 2.25 -16.79
C ARG A 19 -3.08 1.14 -17.81
N TYR A 20 -2.71 -0.04 -17.36
CA TYR A 20 -2.38 -1.14 -18.24
C TYR A 20 -3.60 -1.72 -18.95
N GLN A 21 -4.80 -1.55 -18.40
CA GLN A 21 -6.10 -1.96 -18.98
C GLN A 21 -6.17 -3.46 -19.39
N LYS A 22 -5.27 -4.28 -18.87
CA LYS A 22 -5.20 -5.74 -19.11
C LYS A 22 -4.87 -6.46 -17.79
N PRO A 23 -5.21 -7.75 -17.66
CA PRO A 23 -4.79 -8.54 -16.51
C PRO A 23 -3.27 -8.51 -16.36
N VAL A 24 -2.77 -8.25 -15.14
CA VAL A 24 -1.35 -8.20 -14.81
C VAL A 24 -0.98 -9.45 -14.02
N THR A 25 0.01 -10.20 -14.48
CA THR A 25 0.41 -11.45 -13.82
C THR A 25 1.17 -11.18 -12.52
N SER A 26 1.16 -12.18 -11.62
CA SER A 26 1.96 -12.07 -10.38
C SER A 26 3.45 -11.97 -10.66
N GLU A 27 3.92 -12.55 -11.74
CA GLU A 27 5.30 -12.48 -12.20
C GLU A 27 5.67 -11.07 -12.67
N MET A 28 4.79 -10.40 -13.42
CA MET A 28 4.99 -9.00 -13.83
C MET A 28 5.04 -8.07 -12.60
N ILE A 29 4.08 -8.23 -11.68
CA ILE A 29 4.05 -7.44 -10.43
C ILE A 29 5.30 -7.71 -9.60
N ALA A 30 5.75 -8.95 -9.51
CA ALA A 30 6.96 -9.33 -8.78
C ALA A 30 8.20 -8.65 -9.38
N GLY A 31 8.28 -8.57 -10.70
CA GLY A 31 9.33 -7.81 -11.40
C GLY A 31 9.32 -6.32 -11.02
N MET A 32 8.15 -5.66 -11.08
CA MET A 32 8.00 -4.25 -10.67
C MET A 32 8.41 -3.99 -9.22
N LEU A 33 8.17 -4.96 -8.33
CA LEU A 33 8.43 -4.82 -6.89
C LEU A 33 9.79 -5.38 -6.46
N SER A 34 10.56 -5.95 -7.37
CA SER A 34 11.80 -6.69 -7.06
C SER A 34 11.57 -7.70 -5.92
N THR A 35 10.52 -8.53 -6.06
CA THR A 35 10.07 -9.49 -5.04
C THR A 35 9.69 -10.84 -5.66
N ASN A 36 9.20 -11.76 -4.84
CA ASN A 36 8.79 -13.10 -5.26
C ASN A 36 7.29 -13.12 -5.64
N PRO A 37 6.89 -13.79 -6.74
CA PRO A 37 5.49 -13.94 -7.12
C PRO A 37 4.58 -14.55 -6.04
N VAL A 38 5.12 -15.38 -5.15
CA VAL A 38 4.36 -15.94 -4.01
C VAL A 38 3.93 -14.84 -3.03
N VAL A 39 4.83 -13.89 -2.74
CA VAL A 39 4.53 -12.73 -1.89
C VAL A 39 3.47 -11.87 -2.56
N VAL A 40 3.59 -11.63 -3.87
CA VAL A 40 2.58 -10.89 -4.64
C VAL A 40 1.23 -11.55 -4.55
N ARG A 41 1.12 -12.86 -4.80
CA ARG A 41 -0.16 -13.59 -4.72
C ARG A 41 -0.81 -13.45 -3.36
N ARG A 42 -0.04 -13.52 -2.28
CA ARG A 42 -0.54 -13.35 -0.92
C ARG A 42 -1.11 -11.94 -0.69
N THR A 43 -0.40 -10.92 -1.10
CA THR A 43 -0.84 -9.53 -0.96
C THR A 43 -2.07 -9.23 -1.84
N MET A 44 -2.04 -9.67 -3.09
CA MET A 44 -3.17 -9.50 -4.00
C MET A 44 -4.40 -10.29 -3.55
N ALA A 45 -4.23 -11.43 -2.87
CA ALA A 45 -5.34 -12.15 -2.26
C ALA A 45 -6.03 -11.32 -1.18
N GLY A 46 -5.31 -10.58 -0.35
CA GLY A 46 -5.88 -9.64 0.61
C GLY A 46 -6.75 -8.57 -0.05
N LEU A 47 -6.26 -7.98 -1.15
CA LEU A 47 -7.02 -7.00 -1.94
C LEU A 47 -8.25 -7.63 -2.63
N ARG A 48 -8.14 -8.88 -3.10
CA ARG A 48 -9.27 -9.62 -3.68
C ARG A 48 -10.36 -9.89 -2.63
N ASP A 49 -9.97 -10.33 -1.46
CA ASP A 49 -10.90 -10.68 -0.39
C ASP A 49 -11.67 -9.45 0.12
N GLN A 50 -11.11 -8.27 -0.05
CA GLN A 50 -11.77 -6.98 0.19
C GLN A 50 -12.51 -6.42 -1.04
N GLY A 51 -12.46 -7.11 -2.17
CA GLY A 51 -13.21 -6.75 -3.38
C GLY A 51 -12.62 -5.61 -4.21
N TYR A 52 -11.33 -5.31 -4.08
CA TYR A 52 -10.65 -4.28 -4.88
C TYR A 52 -10.07 -4.81 -6.18
N VAL A 53 -9.66 -6.07 -6.19
CA VAL A 53 -9.14 -6.75 -7.38
C VAL A 53 -9.82 -8.10 -7.55
N ARG A 54 -9.75 -8.64 -8.77
CA ARG A 54 -10.12 -10.02 -9.06
C ARG A 54 -8.96 -10.73 -9.75
N SER A 55 -8.93 -12.07 -9.62
CA SER A 55 -8.00 -12.92 -10.38
C SER A 55 -8.73 -13.58 -11.52
N GLU A 56 -8.14 -13.56 -12.70
CA GLU A 56 -8.59 -14.30 -13.87
C GLU A 56 -7.65 -15.46 -14.13
N LYS A 57 -8.21 -16.66 -14.32
CA LYS A 57 -7.46 -17.88 -14.61
C LYS A 57 -7.27 -18.04 -16.12
N GLY A 58 -6.23 -18.79 -16.52
CA GLY A 58 -5.99 -19.19 -17.92
C GLY A 58 -4.81 -18.48 -18.56
N HIS A 59 -4.63 -18.70 -19.87
CA HIS A 59 -3.45 -18.30 -20.64
C HIS A 59 -3.24 -16.77 -20.72
N HIS A 60 -4.30 -15.99 -20.56
CA HIS A 60 -4.27 -14.52 -20.49
C HIS A 60 -4.78 -14.02 -19.15
N GLY A 61 -4.67 -14.83 -18.10
CA GLY A 61 -5.11 -14.51 -16.76
C GLY A 61 -4.16 -13.57 -16.03
N GLY A 62 -4.59 -13.16 -14.85
CA GLY A 62 -3.86 -12.24 -13.97
C GLY A 62 -4.79 -11.52 -13.03
N TRP A 63 -4.34 -10.39 -12.54
CA TRP A 63 -5.06 -9.53 -11.62
C TRP A 63 -5.62 -8.31 -12.35
N THR A 64 -6.86 -7.96 -12.08
CA THR A 64 -7.52 -6.77 -12.60
C THR A 64 -8.17 -5.98 -11.46
N LEU A 65 -8.20 -4.65 -11.59
CA LEU A 65 -8.98 -3.80 -10.70
C LEU A 65 -10.48 -4.01 -10.92
N VAL A 66 -11.25 -4.04 -9.82
CA VAL A 66 -12.72 -4.17 -9.85
C VAL A 66 -13.37 -2.82 -9.57
N LYS A 67 -12.75 -2.02 -8.69
CA LYS A 67 -13.26 -0.70 -8.31
C LYS A 67 -12.44 0.40 -8.96
N PRO A 68 -13.05 1.55 -9.26
CA PRO A 68 -12.32 2.73 -9.71
C PRO A 68 -11.36 3.21 -8.61
N LEU A 69 -10.23 3.78 -9.02
CA LEU A 69 -9.19 4.25 -8.08
C LEU A 69 -9.72 5.26 -7.05
N SER A 70 -10.74 6.04 -7.41
CA SER A 70 -11.38 7.00 -6.51
C SER A 70 -12.14 6.36 -5.33
N GLU A 71 -12.44 5.07 -5.42
CA GLU A 71 -13.12 4.30 -4.37
C GLU A 71 -12.17 3.45 -3.53
N ILE A 72 -10.86 3.54 -3.76
CA ILE A 72 -9.84 2.80 -3.03
C ILE A 72 -9.02 3.79 -2.21
N ALA A 73 -9.22 3.81 -0.89
CA ALA A 73 -8.42 4.62 0.02
C ALA A 73 -7.04 3.97 0.25
N LEU A 74 -6.04 4.77 0.60
CA LEU A 74 -4.74 4.23 0.99
C LEU A 74 -4.85 3.32 2.21
N LEU A 75 -5.81 3.58 3.10
CA LEU A 75 -6.10 2.74 4.26
C LEU A 75 -6.54 1.34 3.85
N ASP A 76 -7.35 1.20 2.80
CA ASP A 76 -7.80 -0.10 2.31
C ASP A 76 -6.63 -0.97 1.87
N VAL A 77 -5.67 -0.36 1.19
CA VAL A 77 -4.45 -1.05 0.76
C VAL A 77 -3.57 -1.39 1.95
N TYR A 78 -3.41 -0.49 2.92
CA TYR A 78 -2.68 -0.72 4.16
C TYR A 78 -3.24 -1.93 4.92
N GLN A 79 -4.56 -2.04 5.04
CA GLN A 79 -5.24 -3.17 5.67
C GLN A 79 -5.05 -4.47 4.88
N ALA A 80 -5.16 -4.42 3.56
CA ALA A 80 -5.00 -5.59 2.70
C ALA A 80 -3.59 -6.20 2.73
N ILE A 81 -2.56 -5.40 2.98
CA ILE A 81 -1.18 -5.89 3.13
C ILE A 81 -0.85 -6.38 4.55
N GLY A 82 -1.83 -6.41 5.45
CA GLY A 82 -1.71 -6.94 6.80
C GLY A 82 -1.29 -5.93 7.86
N GLU A 83 -1.66 -4.66 7.70
CA GLU A 83 -1.46 -3.59 8.68
C GLU A 83 -0.05 -3.58 9.28
N PRO A 84 1.00 -3.32 8.48
CA PRO A 84 2.37 -3.32 8.99
C PRO A 84 2.55 -2.30 10.12
N GLU A 85 3.41 -2.63 11.07
CA GLU A 85 3.70 -1.73 12.19
C GLU A 85 4.15 -0.35 11.70
N LEU A 86 3.53 0.70 12.28
CA LEU A 86 3.83 2.09 11.93
C LEU A 86 5.07 2.61 12.66
N PHE A 87 5.35 2.08 13.85
CA PHE A 87 6.43 2.56 14.71
C PHE A 87 7.36 1.43 15.15
N ALA A 88 8.66 1.72 15.15
CA ALA A 88 9.68 0.82 15.70
C ALA A 88 9.99 1.11 17.19
N ILE A 89 9.30 2.08 17.79
CA ILE A 89 9.41 2.41 19.22
C ILE A 89 8.16 1.97 19.96
N GLY A 90 8.32 1.57 21.20
CA GLY A 90 7.21 1.12 22.03
C GLY A 90 7.54 1.18 23.51
N PRO A 91 6.56 0.87 24.38
CA PRO A 91 6.76 0.81 25.81
C PRO A 91 7.70 -0.35 26.21
N ALA A 92 8.43 -0.18 27.32
CA ALA A 92 9.21 -1.25 27.93
C ALA A 92 8.30 -2.20 28.72
N SER A 93 8.77 -3.43 28.96
CA SER A 93 8.03 -4.45 29.73
C SER A 93 8.90 -5.17 30.77
N ASP A 94 10.04 -4.57 31.14
CA ASP A 94 11.04 -5.23 31.98
C ASP A 94 10.63 -5.24 33.46
N HIS A 95 9.92 -4.22 33.92
CA HIS A 95 9.52 -4.03 35.32
C HIS A 95 8.04 -3.60 35.43
N PRO A 96 7.07 -4.44 35.11
CA PRO A 96 5.65 -4.08 35.02
C PRO A 96 5.05 -3.57 36.34
N GLU A 97 5.64 -3.89 37.48
CA GLU A 97 5.21 -3.41 38.81
C GLU A 97 5.82 -2.05 39.19
N CYS A 98 6.76 -1.56 38.41
CA CYS A 98 7.39 -0.27 38.67
C CYS A 98 6.46 0.90 38.27
N LEU A 99 6.06 1.73 39.25
CA LEU A 99 5.17 2.87 38.99
C LEU A 99 5.78 3.91 38.06
N VAL A 100 7.10 4.05 38.05
CA VAL A 100 7.80 4.95 37.10
C VAL A 100 7.71 4.39 35.68
N GLU A 101 7.95 3.09 35.50
CA GLU A 101 7.81 2.44 34.20
C GLU A 101 6.37 2.55 33.69
N GLN A 102 5.37 2.33 34.55
CA GLN A 102 3.96 2.50 34.18
C GLN A 102 3.65 3.93 33.73
N ALA A 103 4.13 4.94 34.42
CA ALA A 103 3.93 6.33 34.03
C ALA A 103 4.58 6.67 32.69
N VAL A 104 5.81 6.21 32.46
CA VAL A 104 6.53 6.37 31.19
C VAL A 104 5.79 5.65 30.05
N ASN A 105 5.40 4.40 30.29
CA ASN A 105 4.70 3.58 29.29
C ASN A 105 3.33 4.16 28.92
N ASN A 106 2.61 4.73 29.88
CA ASN A 106 1.35 5.43 29.57
C ASN A 106 1.60 6.62 28.66
N ALA A 107 2.56 7.48 28.99
CA ALA A 107 2.87 8.67 28.18
C ALA A 107 3.33 8.30 26.75
N VAL A 108 4.23 7.33 26.64
CA VAL A 108 4.71 6.83 25.34
C VAL A 108 3.57 6.16 24.56
N GLY A 109 2.79 5.30 25.21
CA GLY A 109 1.67 4.61 24.57
C GLY A 109 0.56 5.56 24.11
N ASP A 110 0.21 6.56 24.91
CA ASP A 110 -0.78 7.59 24.52
C ASP A 110 -0.30 8.36 23.29
N THR A 111 0.94 8.79 23.30
CA THR A 111 1.56 9.52 22.18
C THR A 111 1.54 8.69 20.90
N LEU A 112 1.90 7.40 20.98
CA LEU A 112 1.90 6.52 19.82
C LEU A 112 0.48 6.28 19.30
N ARG A 113 -0.51 6.09 20.17
CA ARG A 113 -1.91 5.93 19.78
C ARG A 113 -2.47 7.16 19.06
N GLU A 114 -2.17 8.35 19.56
CA GLU A 114 -2.58 9.60 18.91
C GLU A 114 -1.94 9.75 17.53
N ALA A 115 -0.64 9.45 17.40
CA ALA A 115 0.08 9.50 16.14
C ALA A 115 -0.45 8.47 15.14
N GLU A 116 -0.73 7.25 15.60
CA GLU A 116 -1.34 6.19 14.77
C GLU A 116 -2.71 6.62 14.25
N ALA A 117 -3.58 7.13 15.14
CA ALA A 117 -4.90 7.61 14.75
C ALA A 117 -4.83 8.70 13.67
N LEU A 118 -3.88 9.62 13.78
CA LEU A 118 -3.65 10.67 12.78
C LEU A 118 -3.22 10.08 11.43
N ILE A 119 -2.29 9.12 11.42
CA ILE A 119 -1.82 8.45 10.21
C ILE A 119 -2.98 7.70 9.54
N LEU A 120 -3.71 6.89 10.29
CA LEU A 120 -4.83 6.12 9.76
C LEU A 120 -5.94 7.01 9.21
N ALA A 121 -6.26 8.12 9.89
CA ALA A 121 -7.21 9.11 9.40
C ALA A 121 -6.75 9.72 8.07
N ARG A 122 -5.46 10.03 7.93
CA ARG A 122 -4.90 10.55 6.68
C ARG A 122 -4.91 9.51 5.56
N LEU A 123 -4.54 8.27 5.84
CA LEU A 123 -4.62 7.18 4.87
C LEU A 123 -6.06 6.92 4.39
N LYS A 124 -7.05 7.10 5.27
CA LYS A 124 -8.47 6.99 4.92
C LYS A 124 -8.96 8.13 4.03
N ALA A 125 -8.43 9.34 4.23
CA ALA A 125 -8.86 10.55 3.51
C ALA A 125 -8.26 10.68 2.10
N VAL A 126 -7.21 9.92 1.77
CA VAL A 126 -6.54 9.96 0.46
C VAL A 126 -6.88 8.70 -0.32
N THR A 127 -7.27 8.86 -1.58
CA THR A 127 -7.60 7.75 -2.48
C THR A 127 -6.50 7.52 -3.52
N LEU A 128 -6.51 6.35 -4.15
CA LEU A 128 -5.68 6.09 -5.33
C LEU A 128 -6.03 7.04 -6.49
N GLY A 129 -7.29 7.49 -6.58
CA GLY A 129 -7.71 8.50 -7.55
C GLY A 129 -7.00 9.84 -7.35
N ASP A 130 -6.79 10.27 -6.10
CA ASP A 130 -6.02 11.49 -5.80
C ASP A 130 -4.56 11.36 -6.27
N LEU A 131 -3.94 10.19 -6.07
CA LEU A 131 -2.57 9.92 -6.54
C LEU A 131 -2.50 9.89 -8.06
N ALA A 132 -3.47 9.28 -8.72
CA ALA A 132 -3.55 9.27 -10.18
C ALA A 132 -3.67 10.70 -10.74
N GLY A 133 -4.52 11.53 -10.14
CA GLY A 133 -4.66 12.93 -10.50
C GLY A 133 -3.37 13.75 -10.31
N GLU A 134 -2.64 13.51 -9.23
CA GLU A 134 -1.32 14.14 -9.01
C GLU A 134 -0.31 13.70 -10.08
N PHE A 135 -0.28 12.41 -10.41
CA PHE A 135 0.57 11.90 -11.47
C PHE A 135 0.26 12.59 -12.82
N GLU A 136 -1.01 12.68 -13.22
CA GLU A 136 -1.42 13.33 -14.47
C GLU A 136 -0.96 14.79 -14.52
N ARG A 137 -1.12 15.52 -13.43
CA ARG A 137 -0.65 16.91 -13.36
C ARG A 137 0.87 17.03 -13.55
N ARG A 138 1.65 16.12 -12.99
CA ARG A 138 3.11 16.10 -13.17
C ARG A 138 3.50 15.72 -14.58
N TYR A 139 2.84 14.70 -15.13
CA TYR A 139 3.08 14.23 -16.49
C TYR A 139 2.82 15.31 -17.53
N ALA A 140 1.71 16.04 -17.41
CA ALA A 140 1.37 17.15 -18.28
C ALA A 140 2.41 18.28 -18.23
N LYS A 141 2.97 18.58 -17.04
CA LYS A 141 4.03 19.60 -16.89
C LYS A 141 5.35 19.22 -17.57
N LEU A 142 5.62 17.95 -17.76
CA LEU A 142 6.81 17.49 -18.48
C LEU A 142 6.65 17.59 -20.01
N GLY A 143 5.49 18.03 -20.51
CA GLY A 143 5.20 18.10 -21.95
C GLY A 143 5.14 16.72 -22.63
N ALA A 144 5.03 15.66 -21.85
CA ALA A 144 4.96 14.30 -22.35
C ALA A 144 3.54 14.05 -22.90
N SER A 145 3.41 14.05 -24.22
CA SER A 145 2.18 13.69 -24.94
C SER A 145 2.38 12.32 -25.59
N GLY A 146 2.47 11.27 -24.80
CA GLY A 146 2.67 9.92 -25.35
C GLY A 146 2.25 8.84 -24.39
N PRO A 147 2.11 7.59 -24.85
CA PRO A 147 1.91 6.49 -23.91
C PRO A 147 3.05 6.47 -22.90
N MET A 148 2.70 6.26 -21.63
CA MET A 148 3.68 6.08 -20.56
C MET A 148 4.74 5.06 -20.97
N PRO A 149 6.01 5.25 -20.57
CA PRO A 149 6.98 4.20 -20.68
C PRO A 149 6.44 2.94 -20.01
N GLU A 150 6.46 1.86 -20.76
CA GLU A 150 6.07 0.55 -20.25
C GLU A 150 6.91 0.27 -19.00
N ILE A 151 6.23 0.11 -17.87
CA ILE A 151 6.76 -0.45 -16.60
C ILE A 151 8.17 0.05 -16.26
N CYS A 152 8.33 0.70 -15.11
CA CYS A 152 9.63 1.00 -14.55
C CYS A 152 10.50 -0.27 -14.55
N SER A 153 11.24 -0.49 -15.60
CA SER A 153 12.34 -1.46 -15.67
C SER A 153 13.61 -0.69 -15.39
N ASP A 154 14.25 -1.03 -14.26
CA ASP A 154 15.61 -0.60 -13.97
C ASP A 154 16.59 -1.13 -15.02
#